data_aa6e758988d2bf6fc78d91618e08a5a8
#
_entry.id   aa6e758988d2bf6fc78d91618e08a5a8
#
_cell.length_a   1.000
_cell.length_b   1.000
_cell.length_c   1.000
_cell.angle_alpha   90.00
_cell.angle_beta   90.00
_cell.angle_gamma   90.00
#
_symmetry.space_group_name_H-M   'P 1'
#
loop_
_entity.id
_entity.type
_entity.pdbx_description
1 polymer ?
#
loop_
_entity_poly.entity_id
_entity_poly.type
_entity_poly.pdbx_seq_one_letter_code
_entity_poly.pdbx_strand_id
1 'polypeptide(L)'
;SITVQDNGRGIPVDFHEKEQKSALEVVMTVLHAGGKFDKGSYKVSGGLHGVGVSCVNALSTHMTTQVFRNGKIYQQEYECGHPLYPVKEIGTSDITGTRQQFWPDNTIFTDTVYNYEILATRMRELAYLNAGIKITLTDLRVKDEENNAKMEIFYSEEGLKEFVRYIDSSREHLVNDVIYINTEKQGTPVEVAIMYNTSYNENIHSYVNNINTIEGGTHLAGFRRALTRTLKKYADDNKMLEKAKVEIAGDDFREGLTAVISIKVAEPQFEGQTKTKLGNSEVMGAVDQAVGEALNYYLEEHPKEAKMVVDKVILAAQARVAARKARESVQRKSPMSGGGMPGKLADCSSK
;
A
#
# COMPACT_ATOMS: atom_id res chain seq x y z
N SER A 1 18.94 -7.88 17.92
CA SER A 1 18.08 -8.94 17.33
C SER A 1 16.65 -8.48 17.19
N ILE A 2 15.91 -9.17 16.34
CA ILE A 2 14.46 -9.10 16.23
C ILE A 2 13.87 -10.51 16.35
N THR A 3 12.70 -10.61 16.97
CA THR A 3 11.93 -11.85 17.04
C THR A 3 10.57 -11.62 16.40
N VAL A 4 10.19 -12.52 15.48
CA VAL A 4 8.86 -12.55 14.84
C VAL A 4 8.21 -13.88 15.17
N GLN A 5 6.98 -13.84 15.68
CA GLN A 5 6.21 -15.04 16.00
C GLN A 5 4.82 -14.92 15.42
N ASP A 6 4.34 -15.97 14.77
CA ASP A 6 2.96 -16.10 14.29
C ASP A 6 2.23 -17.24 15.00
N ASN A 7 0.90 -17.25 14.85
CA ASN A 7 0.02 -18.31 15.31
C ASN A 7 -0.58 -19.10 14.14
N GLY A 8 0.15 -19.21 13.06
CA GLY A 8 -0.23 -19.97 11.86
C GLY A 8 -0.09 -21.49 12.05
N ARG A 9 -0.07 -22.21 10.94
CA ARG A 9 0.05 -23.68 10.94
C ARG A 9 1.43 -24.22 11.33
N GLY A 10 2.43 -23.37 11.42
CA GLY A 10 3.84 -23.74 11.51
C GLY A 10 4.41 -24.25 10.19
N ILE A 11 5.67 -23.94 9.92
CA ILE A 11 6.38 -24.44 8.73
C ILE A 11 6.44 -25.95 8.80
N PRO A 12 6.23 -26.72 7.68
CA PRO A 12 6.41 -28.15 7.66
C PRO A 12 7.83 -28.55 8.08
N VAL A 13 7.94 -29.63 8.83
CA VAL A 13 9.23 -30.17 9.33
C VAL A 13 9.54 -31.57 8.78
N ASP A 14 8.60 -32.14 8.02
CA ASP A 14 8.71 -33.46 7.42
C ASP A 14 9.92 -33.56 6.48
N PHE A 15 10.42 -34.76 6.26
CA PHE A 15 11.55 -35.01 5.39
C PHE A 15 11.19 -34.74 3.92
N HIS A 16 11.98 -33.94 3.23
CA HIS A 16 11.84 -33.60 1.83
C HIS A 16 12.72 -34.51 0.96
N GLU A 17 12.12 -35.50 0.31
CA GLU A 17 12.86 -36.56 -0.41
C GLU A 17 13.82 -36.06 -1.49
N LYS A 18 13.42 -35.02 -2.26
CA LYS A 18 14.24 -34.49 -3.34
C LYS A 18 15.49 -33.77 -2.82
N GLU A 19 15.36 -33.01 -1.73
CA GLU A 19 16.44 -32.21 -1.17
C GLU A 19 17.21 -32.95 -0.07
N GLN A 20 16.76 -34.14 0.33
CA GLN A 20 17.37 -35.00 1.38
C GLN A 20 17.57 -34.26 2.71
N LYS A 21 16.61 -33.36 3.04
CA LYS A 21 16.60 -32.50 4.23
C LYS A 21 15.18 -32.35 4.75
N SER A 22 15.03 -31.78 5.95
CA SER A 22 13.70 -31.39 6.43
C SER A 22 13.11 -30.25 5.59
N ALA A 23 11.80 -30.21 5.45
CA ALA A 23 11.11 -29.12 4.74
C ALA A 23 11.43 -27.74 5.36
N LEU A 24 11.60 -27.66 6.70
CA LEU A 24 12.05 -26.47 7.38
C LEU A 24 13.42 -26.01 6.85
N GLU A 25 14.41 -26.92 6.82
CA GLU A 25 15.76 -26.59 6.34
C GLU A 25 15.74 -26.15 4.88
N VAL A 26 14.91 -26.80 4.04
CA VAL A 26 14.75 -26.42 2.64
C VAL A 26 14.22 -24.99 2.52
N VAL A 27 13.17 -24.63 3.26
CA VAL A 27 12.58 -23.28 3.26
C VAL A 27 13.59 -22.22 3.73
N MET A 28 14.44 -22.58 4.70
CA MET A 28 15.38 -21.65 5.32
C MET A 28 16.68 -21.46 4.54
N THR A 29 17.07 -22.45 3.70
CA THR A 29 18.40 -22.48 3.07
C THR A 29 18.40 -22.55 1.54
N VAL A 30 17.29 -22.97 0.93
CA VAL A 30 17.21 -23.13 -0.52
C VAL A 30 16.43 -21.98 -1.13
N LEU A 31 17.00 -21.35 -2.16
CA LEU A 31 16.33 -20.31 -2.92
C LEU A 31 15.21 -20.93 -3.78
N HIS A 32 14.13 -20.18 -3.97
CA HIS A 32 12.96 -20.60 -4.75
C HIS A 32 12.26 -21.85 -4.19
N ALA A 33 12.39 -22.08 -2.88
CA ALA A 33 11.71 -23.13 -2.17
C ALA A 33 10.54 -22.58 -1.32
N GLY A 34 9.56 -23.42 -1.05
CA GLY A 34 8.46 -23.11 -0.12
C GLY A 34 7.07 -23.35 -0.73
N GLY A 35 6.07 -23.50 0.15
CA GLY A 35 4.67 -23.82 -0.20
C GLY A 35 3.93 -22.73 -1.00
N LYS A 36 4.54 -21.56 -1.22
CA LYS A 36 3.95 -20.48 -2.03
C LYS A 36 3.96 -20.77 -3.54
N PHE A 37 4.73 -21.76 -3.98
CA PHE A 37 4.67 -22.28 -5.35
C PHE A 37 3.53 -23.28 -5.56
N ASP A 38 2.95 -23.80 -4.47
CA ASP A 38 1.77 -24.66 -4.55
C ASP A 38 0.51 -23.79 -4.56
N LYS A 39 -0.14 -23.70 -5.72
CA LYS A 39 -1.41 -22.95 -5.92
C LYS A 39 -2.55 -23.44 -5.01
N GLY A 40 -2.45 -24.65 -4.44
CA GLY A 40 -3.40 -25.19 -3.47
C GLY A 40 -3.25 -24.62 -2.06
N SER A 41 -2.03 -24.21 -1.68
CA SER A 41 -1.72 -23.77 -0.32
C SER A 41 -1.92 -22.29 -0.09
N TYR A 42 -1.74 -21.44 -1.11
CA TYR A 42 -1.88 -19.98 -1.03
C TYR A 42 -2.56 -19.42 -2.27
N LYS A 43 -3.76 -18.86 -2.12
CA LYS A 43 -4.49 -18.23 -3.23
C LYS A 43 -3.83 -16.93 -3.69
N VAL A 44 -3.27 -16.16 -2.76
CA VAL A 44 -2.61 -14.86 -2.99
C VAL A 44 -1.46 -14.68 -2.02
N SER A 45 -0.31 -14.25 -2.48
CA SER A 45 0.86 -13.98 -1.64
C SER A 45 1.66 -12.77 -2.16
N GLY A 46 2.18 -11.95 -1.26
CA GLY A 46 3.18 -10.92 -1.57
C GLY A 46 4.57 -11.48 -1.86
N GLY A 47 4.87 -12.69 -1.36
CA GLY A 47 6.11 -13.40 -1.63
C GLY A 47 6.00 -14.26 -2.87
N LEU A 48 6.60 -13.82 -3.99
CA LEU A 48 6.46 -14.48 -5.30
C LEU A 48 7.59 -15.47 -5.60
N HIS A 49 8.76 -15.28 -4.99
CA HIS A 49 9.99 -15.98 -5.42
C HIS A 49 10.50 -17.01 -4.40
N GLY A 50 9.88 -17.12 -3.22
CA GLY A 50 10.32 -18.08 -2.18
C GLY A 50 11.74 -17.84 -1.69
N VAL A 51 12.18 -16.56 -1.64
CA VAL A 51 13.56 -16.21 -1.25
C VAL A 51 13.62 -15.34 0.01
N GLY A 52 12.51 -14.82 0.51
CA GLY A 52 12.53 -13.80 1.58
C GLY A 52 13.20 -14.30 2.85
N VAL A 53 12.77 -15.43 3.38
CA VAL A 53 13.28 -15.96 4.65
C VAL A 53 14.70 -16.52 4.51
N SER A 54 15.04 -17.15 3.39
CA SER A 54 16.39 -17.63 3.13
C SER A 54 17.40 -16.49 2.98
N CYS A 55 16.98 -15.35 2.39
CA CYS A 55 17.79 -14.13 2.38
C CYS A 55 18.02 -13.56 3.79
N VAL A 56 16.96 -13.49 4.64
CA VAL A 56 17.12 -13.05 6.04
C VAL A 56 18.10 -13.96 6.78
N ASN A 57 18.00 -15.28 6.58
CA ASN A 57 18.92 -16.25 7.17
C ASN A 57 20.36 -15.99 6.71
N ALA A 58 20.60 -15.88 5.40
CA ALA A 58 21.94 -15.65 4.83
C ALA A 58 22.57 -14.30 5.26
N LEU A 59 21.75 -13.30 5.54
CA LEU A 59 22.17 -11.95 5.96
C LEU A 59 22.22 -11.78 7.50
N SER A 60 22.11 -12.88 8.24
CA SER A 60 22.14 -12.89 9.71
C SER A 60 23.39 -13.61 10.20
N THR A 61 24.08 -13.03 11.18
CA THR A 61 25.18 -13.72 11.88
C THR A 61 24.71 -14.97 12.60
N HIS A 62 23.49 -14.90 13.15
CA HIS A 62 22.82 -16.02 13.79
C HIS A 62 21.31 -15.96 13.59
N MET A 63 20.70 -17.10 13.43
CA MET A 63 19.23 -17.22 13.36
C MET A 63 18.76 -18.49 14.07
N THR A 64 17.68 -18.33 14.86
CA THR A 64 16.99 -19.44 15.51
C THR A 64 15.58 -19.53 14.97
N THR A 65 15.18 -20.68 14.46
CA THR A 65 13.80 -20.95 14.04
C THR A 65 13.20 -22.03 14.93
N GLN A 66 12.05 -21.72 15.54
CA GLN A 66 11.22 -22.66 16.27
C GLN A 66 9.89 -22.83 15.55
N VAL A 67 9.45 -24.07 15.40
CA VAL A 67 8.17 -24.40 14.77
C VAL A 67 7.31 -25.17 15.78
N PHE A 68 6.11 -24.65 16.02
CA PHE A 68 5.09 -25.23 16.89
C PHE A 68 4.08 -25.95 15.99
N ARG A 69 4.14 -27.28 15.95
CA ARG A 69 3.33 -28.09 15.05
C ARG A 69 3.12 -29.50 15.57
N ASN A 70 1.91 -30.04 15.38
CA ASN A 70 1.56 -31.41 15.77
C ASN A 70 1.82 -31.72 17.26
N GLY A 71 1.60 -30.74 18.15
CA GLY A 71 1.82 -30.90 19.60
C GLY A 71 3.29 -30.85 20.03
N LYS A 72 4.22 -30.54 19.12
CA LYS A 72 5.66 -30.54 19.33
C LYS A 72 6.29 -29.21 19.01
N ILE A 73 7.47 -28.98 19.59
CA ILE A 73 8.36 -27.87 19.29
C ILE A 73 9.59 -28.39 18.55
N TYR A 74 9.78 -27.93 17.32
CA TYR A 74 10.96 -28.23 16.54
C TYR A 74 11.87 -26.99 16.47
N GLN A 75 13.18 -27.20 16.49
CA GLN A 75 14.15 -26.12 16.40
C GLN A 75 15.27 -26.47 15.43
N GLN A 76 15.75 -25.43 14.73
CA GLN A 76 16.99 -25.43 14.00
C GLN A 76 17.64 -24.04 14.10
N GLU A 77 18.96 -24.03 14.19
CA GLU A 77 19.75 -22.80 14.25
C GLU A 77 20.69 -22.71 13.06
N TYR A 78 21.03 -21.47 12.71
CA TYR A 78 21.83 -21.16 11.53
C TYR A 78 22.84 -20.06 11.84
N GLU A 79 24.00 -20.13 11.18
CA GLU A 79 25.00 -19.07 11.12
C GLU A 79 25.24 -18.69 9.66
N CYS A 80 25.06 -17.42 9.30
CA CYS A 80 25.26 -16.91 7.94
C CYS A 80 24.57 -17.78 6.85
N GLY A 81 23.34 -18.25 7.15
CA GLY A 81 22.56 -19.10 6.25
C GLY A 81 22.85 -20.60 6.32
N HIS A 82 23.87 -21.04 7.06
CA HIS A 82 24.23 -22.43 7.18
C HIS A 82 23.64 -23.08 8.45
N PRO A 83 22.96 -24.24 8.35
CA PRO A 83 22.41 -24.93 9.52
C PRO A 83 23.52 -25.45 10.41
N LEU A 84 23.41 -25.25 11.71
CA LEU A 84 24.38 -25.75 12.71
C LEU A 84 24.14 -27.22 13.06
N TYR A 85 22.92 -27.68 12.90
CA TYR A 85 22.49 -29.06 13.16
C TYR A 85 21.18 -29.35 12.41
N PRO A 86 20.83 -30.62 12.16
CA PRO A 86 19.55 -31.00 11.60
C PRO A 86 18.39 -30.57 12.53
N VAL A 87 17.18 -30.38 11.96
CA VAL A 87 15.97 -30.09 12.75
C VAL A 87 15.80 -31.13 13.86
N LYS A 88 15.59 -30.66 15.09
CA LYS A 88 15.39 -31.52 16.27
C LYS A 88 14.12 -31.11 17.04
N GLU A 89 13.47 -32.10 17.61
CA GLU A 89 12.40 -31.90 18.60
C GLU A 89 13.01 -31.47 19.92
N ILE A 90 12.50 -30.37 20.51
CA ILE A 90 13.00 -29.82 21.77
C ILE A 90 11.96 -29.79 22.89
N GLY A 91 10.71 -30.13 22.59
CA GLY A 91 9.63 -30.12 23.58
C GLY A 91 8.26 -30.29 22.98
N THR A 92 7.25 -30.10 23.81
CA THR A 92 5.83 -30.17 23.45
C THR A 92 5.18 -28.78 23.54
N SER A 93 4.10 -28.56 22.78
CA SER A 93 3.38 -27.27 22.74
C SER A 93 1.92 -27.47 22.42
N ASP A 94 1.05 -26.69 23.07
CA ASP A 94 -0.38 -26.65 22.79
C ASP A 94 -0.75 -25.61 21.73
N ILE A 95 0.23 -24.77 21.31
CA ILE A 95 0.02 -23.76 20.26
C ILE A 95 0.59 -24.24 18.92
N THR A 96 0.16 -23.59 17.83
CA THR A 96 0.76 -23.72 16.50
C THR A 96 1.35 -22.39 16.05
N GLY A 97 2.32 -22.45 15.14
CA GLY A 97 2.94 -21.25 14.58
C GLY A 97 4.42 -21.40 14.29
N THR A 98 5.06 -20.29 13.99
CA THR A 98 6.51 -20.22 13.78
C THR A 98 7.06 -19.03 14.55
N ARG A 99 8.20 -19.21 15.20
CA ARG A 99 8.98 -18.16 15.85
C ARG A 99 10.36 -18.12 15.22
N GLN A 100 10.73 -16.93 14.76
CA GLN A 100 12.05 -16.68 14.18
C GLN A 100 12.72 -15.55 14.94
N GLN A 101 13.96 -15.77 15.37
CA GLN A 101 14.81 -14.77 15.98
C GLN A 101 16.11 -14.69 15.22
N PHE A 102 16.54 -13.48 14.86
CA PHE A 102 17.73 -13.29 14.04
C PHE A 102 18.50 -12.01 14.40
N TRP A 103 19.78 -12.03 14.09
CA TRP A 103 20.74 -10.96 14.33
C TRP A 103 21.33 -10.53 12.99
N PRO A 104 21.05 -9.31 12.50
CA PRO A 104 21.63 -8.81 11.24
C PRO A 104 23.17 -8.83 11.28
N ASP A 105 23.78 -9.17 10.16
CA ASP A 105 25.23 -9.21 10.02
C ASP A 105 25.79 -7.79 9.91
N ASN A 106 26.60 -7.35 10.89
CA ASN A 106 27.22 -6.04 10.91
C ASN A 106 28.40 -5.89 9.93
N THR A 107 28.84 -6.97 9.29
CA THR A 107 29.81 -6.90 8.19
C THR A 107 29.15 -6.54 6.87
N ILE A 108 27.83 -6.76 6.76
CA ILE A 108 27.03 -6.48 5.56
C ILE A 108 26.23 -5.17 5.75
N PHE A 109 25.60 -5.00 6.90
CA PHE A 109 24.78 -3.83 7.21
C PHE A 109 25.56 -2.80 8.03
N THR A 110 25.57 -1.58 7.56
CA THR A 110 26.22 -0.45 8.27
C THR A 110 25.45 -0.04 9.54
N ASP A 111 24.13 -0.27 9.58
CA ASP A 111 23.29 -0.06 10.75
C ASP A 111 22.45 -1.33 11.01
N THR A 112 22.57 -1.85 12.21
CA THR A 112 21.85 -3.04 12.69
C THR A 112 20.85 -2.72 13.80
N VAL A 113 20.61 -1.43 14.09
CA VAL A 113 19.66 -0.96 15.08
C VAL A 113 18.29 -0.75 14.45
N TYR A 114 17.32 -1.56 14.87
CA TYR A 114 15.95 -1.43 14.36
C TYR A 114 15.28 -0.14 14.86
N ASN A 115 14.68 0.61 13.92
CA ASN A 115 13.89 1.79 14.22
C ASN A 115 12.45 1.39 14.54
N TYR A 116 12.00 1.69 15.77
CA TYR A 116 10.65 1.35 16.23
C TYR A 116 9.56 1.98 15.37
N GLU A 117 9.68 3.27 15.04
CA GLU A 117 8.64 4.02 14.33
C GLU A 117 8.44 3.52 12.89
N ILE A 118 9.52 3.11 12.23
CA ILE A 118 9.44 2.48 10.89
C ILE A 118 8.68 1.15 10.96
N LEU A 119 9.00 0.32 11.96
CA LEU A 119 8.29 -0.94 12.18
C LEU A 119 6.83 -0.71 12.56
N ALA A 120 6.56 0.20 13.50
CA ALA A 120 5.21 0.55 13.94
C ALA A 120 4.33 1.04 12.78
N THR A 121 4.86 1.92 11.94
CA THR A 121 4.16 2.40 10.74
C THR A 121 3.80 1.24 9.82
N ARG A 122 4.73 0.33 9.57
CA ARG A 122 4.48 -0.82 8.71
C ARG A 122 3.50 -1.82 9.33
N MET A 123 3.56 -2.08 10.64
CA MET A 123 2.61 -2.96 11.33
C MET A 123 1.19 -2.38 11.30
N ARG A 124 1.06 -1.06 11.46
CA ARG A 124 -0.22 -0.34 11.36
C ARG A 124 -0.83 -0.46 9.96
N GLU A 125 -0.03 -0.24 8.91
CA GLU A 125 -0.48 -0.44 7.51
C GLU A 125 -0.97 -1.88 7.29
N LEU A 126 -0.20 -2.88 7.75
CA LEU A 126 -0.58 -4.28 7.60
C LEU A 126 -1.87 -4.64 8.33
N ALA A 127 -2.11 -4.06 9.51
CA ALA A 127 -3.36 -4.27 10.24
C ALA A 127 -4.56 -3.69 9.48
N TYR A 128 -4.42 -2.50 8.88
CA TYR A 128 -5.46 -1.90 8.05
C TYR A 128 -5.70 -2.66 6.74
N LEU A 129 -4.63 -3.15 6.10
CA LEU A 129 -4.74 -3.92 4.85
C LEU A 129 -5.31 -5.33 5.05
N ASN A 130 -5.40 -5.80 6.30
CA ASN A 130 -5.88 -7.13 6.64
C ASN A 130 -6.78 -7.06 7.88
N ALA A 131 -8.00 -6.57 7.70
CA ALA A 131 -8.97 -6.45 8.78
C ALA A 131 -9.09 -7.75 9.61
N GLY A 132 -9.14 -7.60 10.93
CA GLY A 132 -9.22 -8.71 11.87
C GLY A 132 -7.88 -9.34 12.28
N ILE A 133 -6.76 -8.96 11.64
CA ILE A 133 -5.42 -9.40 12.08
C ILE A 133 -4.92 -8.50 13.21
N LYS A 134 -4.48 -9.12 14.30
CA LYS A 134 -3.85 -8.44 15.44
C LYS A 134 -2.33 -8.59 15.37
N ILE A 135 -1.62 -7.47 15.35
CA ILE A 135 -0.16 -7.42 15.35
C ILE A 135 0.30 -6.70 16.61
N THR A 136 1.25 -7.28 17.34
CA THR A 136 1.85 -6.65 18.53
C THR A 136 3.31 -6.36 18.26
N LEU A 137 3.74 -5.13 18.51
CA LEU A 137 5.14 -4.73 18.46
C LEU A 137 5.61 -4.37 19.87
N THR A 138 6.68 -5.01 20.34
CA THR A 138 7.27 -4.77 21.65
C THR A 138 8.73 -4.39 21.51
N ASP A 139 9.14 -3.25 22.06
CA ASP A 139 10.54 -2.84 22.15
C ASP A 139 11.07 -3.11 23.56
N LEU A 140 11.86 -4.16 23.70
CA LEU A 140 12.46 -4.56 24.96
C LEU A 140 13.62 -3.67 25.43
N ARG A 141 14.09 -2.75 24.56
CA ARG A 141 15.19 -1.83 24.87
C ARG A 141 14.72 -0.63 25.71
N VAL A 142 13.45 -0.25 25.53
CA VAL A 142 12.84 0.90 26.22
C VAL A 142 11.87 0.38 27.26
N LYS A 143 12.07 0.80 28.51
CA LYS A 143 11.20 0.46 29.63
C LYS A 143 10.63 1.71 30.25
N ASP A 144 9.38 1.63 30.71
CA ASP A 144 8.74 2.68 31.49
C ASP A 144 9.20 2.67 32.96
N GLU A 145 8.63 3.57 33.77
CA GLU A 145 8.96 3.69 35.20
C GLU A 145 8.58 2.43 36.00
N GLU A 146 7.63 1.63 35.52
CA GLU A 146 7.18 0.36 36.09
C GLU A 146 7.97 -0.85 35.55
N ASN A 147 9.02 -0.61 34.76
CA ASN A 147 9.86 -1.63 34.11
C ASN A 147 9.15 -2.45 33.01
N ASN A 148 8.01 -1.96 32.48
CA ASN A 148 7.33 -2.58 31.35
C ASN A 148 7.97 -2.14 30.03
N ALA A 149 8.09 -3.07 29.08
CA ALA A 149 8.58 -2.76 27.73
C ALA A 149 7.55 -1.93 26.94
N LYS A 150 8.04 -1.01 26.08
CA LYS A 150 7.18 -0.28 25.15
C LYS A 150 6.46 -1.27 24.24
N MET A 151 5.13 -1.33 24.31
CA MET A 151 4.30 -2.25 23.54
C MET A 151 3.14 -1.51 22.86
N GLU A 152 2.91 -1.79 21.59
CA GLU A 152 1.78 -1.28 20.82
C GLU A 152 1.06 -2.44 20.11
N ILE A 153 -0.26 -2.38 20.08
CA ILE A 153 -1.12 -3.35 19.40
C ILE A 153 -1.77 -2.68 18.22
N PHE A 154 -1.59 -3.25 17.03
CA PHE A 154 -2.21 -2.82 15.79
C PHE A 154 -3.31 -3.79 15.42
N TYR A 155 -4.52 -3.27 15.30
CA TYR A 155 -5.72 -4.03 14.96
C TYR A 155 -6.74 -3.10 14.30
N SER A 156 -7.43 -3.57 13.30
CA SER A 156 -8.51 -2.85 12.63
C SER A 156 -9.68 -3.81 12.32
N GLU A 157 -10.89 -3.36 12.60
CA GLU A 157 -12.10 -4.10 12.24
C GLU A 157 -12.64 -3.69 10.87
N GLU A 158 -12.55 -2.40 10.53
CA GLU A 158 -13.07 -1.85 9.28
C GLU A 158 -12.01 -1.76 8.15
N GLY A 159 -10.76 -2.14 8.42
CA GLY A 159 -9.70 -2.22 7.40
C GLY A 159 -9.43 -0.90 6.67
N LEU A 160 -9.63 -0.87 5.34
CA LEU A 160 -9.33 0.30 4.53
C LEU A 160 -10.14 1.54 4.88
N LYS A 161 -11.34 1.40 5.45
CA LYS A 161 -12.12 2.54 5.91
C LYS A 161 -11.43 3.27 7.05
N GLU A 162 -10.91 2.52 8.03
CA GLU A 162 -10.13 3.11 9.12
C GLU A 162 -8.80 3.67 8.60
N PHE A 163 -8.19 3.00 7.64
CA PHE A 163 -6.93 3.45 7.06
C PHE A 163 -7.05 4.81 6.37
N VAL A 164 -8.05 5.00 5.53
CA VAL A 164 -8.26 6.29 4.85
C VAL A 164 -8.57 7.40 5.85
N ARG A 165 -9.37 7.11 6.89
CA ARG A 165 -9.64 8.08 7.98
C ARG A 165 -8.36 8.42 8.76
N TYR A 166 -7.51 7.45 9.03
CA TYR A 166 -6.22 7.65 9.70
C TYR A 166 -5.30 8.57 8.89
N ILE A 167 -5.15 8.32 7.58
CA ILE A 167 -4.34 9.14 6.68
C ILE A 167 -4.90 10.57 6.57
N ASP A 168 -6.21 10.71 6.61
CA ASP A 168 -6.92 11.98 6.41
C ASP A 168 -7.24 12.74 7.72
N SER A 169 -6.83 12.19 8.86
CA SER A 169 -7.24 12.64 10.21
C SER A 169 -6.92 14.10 10.54
N SER A 170 -5.91 14.69 9.86
CA SER A 170 -5.51 16.08 10.07
C SER A 170 -6.20 17.08 9.12
N ARG A 171 -7.15 16.62 8.28
CA ARG A 171 -7.80 17.45 7.26
C ARG A 171 -9.28 17.61 7.55
N GLU A 172 -9.84 18.72 7.07
CA GLU A 172 -11.28 18.96 7.12
C GLU A 172 -11.96 18.21 5.97
N HIS A 173 -12.91 17.32 6.31
CA HIS A 173 -13.59 16.46 5.34
C HIS A 173 -14.71 17.20 4.64
N LEU A 174 -14.87 16.99 3.33
CA LEU A 174 -16.01 17.44 2.54
C LEU A 174 -17.18 16.47 2.63
N VAL A 175 -16.88 15.19 2.76
CA VAL A 175 -17.85 14.10 2.84
C VAL A 175 -17.65 13.39 4.16
N ASN A 176 -18.72 13.14 4.91
CA ASN A 176 -18.63 12.57 6.25
C ASN A 176 -18.31 11.07 6.23
N ASP A 177 -18.87 10.36 5.26
CA ASP A 177 -18.70 8.91 5.14
C ASP A 177 -17.64 8.54 4.11
N VAL A 178 -16.92 7.45 4.41
CA VAL A 178 -15.96 6.88 3.48
C VAL A 178 -16.69 6.24 2.29
N ILE A 179 -16.37 6.65 1.09
CA ILE A 179 -16.80 5.94 -0.11
C ILE A 179 -16.00 4.64 -0.18
N TYR A 180 -16.69 3.53 0.08
CA TYR A 180 -16.02 2.22 0.20
C TYR A 180 -16.49 1.27 -0.89
N ILE A 181 -15.53 0.64 -1.54
CA ILE A 181 -15.71 -0.30 -2.64
C ILE A 181 -15.01 -1.61 -2.25
N ASN A 182 -15.76 -2.70 -2.25
CA ASN A 182 -15.20 -4.04 -2.06
C ASN A 182 -15.91 -4.98 -3.03
N THR A 183 -15.23 -5.37 -4.09
CA THR A 183 -15.83 -6.19 -5.15
C THR A 183 -14.75 -6.98 -5.88
N GLU A 184 -15.18 -7.94 -6.68
CA GLU A 184 -14.29 -8.72 -7.54
C GLU A 184 -14.68 -8.50 -9.00
N LYS A 185 -13.73 -8.18 -9.85
CA LYS A 185 -13.91 -8.05 -11.29
C LYS A 185 -12.82 -8.83 -12.04
N GLN A 186 -13.24 -9.61 -13.02
CA GLN A 186 -12.32 -10.40 -13.85
C GLN A 186 -11.36 -11.28 -13.01
N GLY A 187 -11.84 -11.84 -11.88
CA GLY A 187 -11.03 -12.64 -10.97
C GLY A 187 -10.06 -11.84 -10.10
N THR A 188 -10.14 -10.50 -10.12
CA THR A 188 -9.31 -9.61 -9.31
C THR A 188 -10.14 -9.01 -8.19
N PRO A 189 -9.90 -9.34 -6.92
CA PRO A 189 -10.46 -8.63 -5.77
C PRO A 189 -9.93 -7.20 -5.72
N VAL A 190 -10.85 -6.23 -5.67
CA VAL A 190 -10.58 -4.79 -5.64
C VAL A 190 -11.24 -4.20 -4.42
N GLU A 191 -10.45 -3.62 -3.54
CA GLU A 191 -10.90 -2.91 -2.36
C GLU A 191 -10.36 -1.47 -2.40
N VAL A 192 -11.26 -0.49 -2.26
CA VAL A 192 -10.90 0.93 -2.33
C VAL A 192 -11.68 1.69 -1.27
N ALA A 193 -11.00 2.58 -0.57
CA ALA A 193 -11.59 3.56 0.34
C ALA A 193 -11.20 4.96 -0.11
N ILE A 194 -12.19 5.85 -0.21
CA ILE A 194 -12.03 7.21 -0.75
C ILE A 194 -12.63 8.21 0.24
N MET A 195 -11.92 9.32 0.45
CA MET A 195 -12.43 10.52 1.12
C MET A 195 -12.06 11.76 0.31
N TYR A 196 -12.92 12.77 0.39
CA TYR A 196 -12.63 14.11 -0.11
C TYR A 196 -12.53 15.11 1.03
N ASN A 197 -11.56 16.00 0.96
CA ASN A 197 -11.26 17.02 1.97
C ASN A 197 -11.04 18.40 1.32
N THR A 198 -10.87 19.42 2.16
CA THR A 198 -10.69 20.80 1.72
C THR A 198 -9.27 21.11 1.21
N SER A 199 -8.33 20.19 1.30
CA SER A 199 -6.94 20.41 0.86
C SER A 199 -6.80 20.51 -0.67
N TYR A 200 -5.60 20.88 -1.12
CA TYR A 200 -5.30 21.06 -2.55
C TYR A 200 -4.47 19.89 -3.15
N ASN A 201 -4.12 18.91 -2.35
CA ASN A 201 -3.23 17.81 -2.73
C ASN A 201 -3.98 16.51 -2.96
N GLU A 202 -3.50 15.72 -3.91
CA GLU A 202 -3.83 14.31 -4.07
C GLU A 202 -3.02 13.47 -3.07
N ASN A 203 -3.66 12.56 -2.35
CA ASN A 203 -3.01 11.65 -1.42
C ASN A 203 -3.52 10.21 -1.64
N ILE A 204 -2.86 9.48 -2.53
CA ILE A 204 -3.26 8.12 -2.90
C ILE A 204 -2.21 7.12 -2.48
N HIS A 205 -2.63 6.11 -1.74
CA HIS A 205 -1.83 4.95 -1.36
C HIS A 205 -2.32 3.72 -2.11
N SER A 206 -1.43 3.02 -2.81
CA SER A 206 -1.80 1.85 -3.61
C SER A 206 -1.01 0.61 -3.21
N TYR A 207 -1.73 -0.51 -3.11
CA TYR A 207 -1.20 -1.78 -2.64
C TYR A 207 -1.59 -2.94 -3.55
N VAL A 208 -0.66 -3.85 -3.76
CA VAL A 208 -0.86 -5.12 -4.47
C VAL A 208 -0.38 -6.24 -3.56
N ASN A 209 -1.26 -7.16 -3.16
CA ASN A 209 -0.93 -8.24 -2.23
C ASN A 209 -0.25 -7.72 -0.95
N ASN A 210 -0.74 -6.63 -0.38
CA ASN A 210 -0.22 -5.90 0.78
C ASN A 210 1.17 -5.24 0.55
N ILE A 211 1.69 -5.19 -0.67
CA ILE A 211 2.93 -4.50 -1.02
C ILE A 211 2.59 -3.08 -1.42
N ASN A 212 3.24 -2.09 -0.83
CA ASN A 212 3.08 -0.69 -1.19
C ASN A 212 3.73 -0.42 -2.55
N THR A 213 2.92 -0.06 -3.54
CA THR A 213 3.36 0.28 -4.89
C THR A 213 3.54 1.79 -5.01
N ILE A 214 4.65 2.31 -4.47
CA ILE A 214 4.90 3.77 -4.38
C ILE A 214 4.95 4.48 -5.73
N GLU A 215 5.32 3.78 -6.80
CA GLU A 215 5.30 4.28 -8.18
C GLU A 215 3.98 3.96 -8.89
N GLY A 216 3.00 3.36 -8.17
CA GLY A 216 1.71 3.00 -8.72
C GLY A 216 1.73 1.82 -9.67
N GLY A 217 1.18 2.00 -10.86
CA GLY A 217 1.05 0.98 -11.89
C GLY A 217 -0.34 0.92 -12.49
N THR A 218 -0.67 -0.19 -13.13
CA THR A 218 -1.92 -0.37 -13.88
C THR A 218 -3.18 -0.25 -13.03
N HIS A 219 -3.15 -0.71 -11.77
CA HIS A 219 -4.28 -0.58 -10.83
C HIS A 219 -4.56 0.88 -10.47
N LEU A 220 -3.51 1.68 -10.21
CA LEU A 220 -3.66 3.11 -9.94
C LEU A 220 -4.13 3.87 -11.19
N ALA A 221 -3.63 3.50 -12.37
CA ALA A 221 -4.09 4.07 -13.64
C ALA A 221 -5.58 3.75 -13.90
N GLY A 222 -6.01 2.52 -13.62
CA GLY A 222 -7.42 2.10 -13.69
C GLY A 222 -8.30 2.90 -12.74
N PHE A 223 -7.88 3.09 -11.50
CA PHE A 223 -8.57 3.90 -10.50
C PHE A 223 -8.74 5.36 -10.95
N ARG A 224 -7.64 6.03 -11.34
CA ARG A 224 -7.67 7.44 -11.79
C ARG A 224 -8.56 7.63 -13.01
N ARG A 225 -8.53 6.69 -13.96
CA ARG A 225 -9.39 6.71 -15.14
C ARG A 225 -10.86 6.55 -14.76
N ALA A 226 -11.21 5.59 -13.93
CA ALA A 226 -12.57 5.36 -13.47
C ALA A 226 -13.13 6.56 -12.71
N LEU A 227 -12.37 7.08 -11.75
CA LEU A 227 -12.74 8.24 -10.94
C LEU A 227 -13.08 9.45 -11.83
N THR A 228 -12.15 9.82 -12.69
CA THR A 228 -12.32 10.97 -13.61
C THR A 228 -13.51 10.79 -14.53
N ARG A 229 -13.64 9.61 -15.17
CA ARG A 229 -14.73 9.33 -16.10
C ARG A 229 -16.09 9.36 -15.42
N THR A 230 -16.21 8.73 -14.24
CA THR A 230 -17.49 8.61 -13.55
C THR A 230 -17.95 9.93 -12.98
N LEU A 231 -17.07 10.68 -12.32
CA LEU A 231 -17.40 12.00 -11.78
C LEU A 231 -17.74 13.00 -12.90
N LYS A 232 -16.98 12.97 -14.02
CA LYS A 232 -17.26 13.82 -15.17
C LYS A 232 -18.62 13.50 -15.76
N LYS A 233 -18.93 12.22 -15.99
CA LYS A 233 -20.22 11.79 -16.51
C LYS A 233 -21.36 12.25 -15.61
N TYR A 234 -21.26 12.02 -14.30
CA TYR A 234 -22.27 12.45 -13.32
C TYR A 234 -22.48 13.98 -13.36
N ALA A 235 -21.41 14.75 -13.45
CA ALA A 235 -21.47 16.20 -13.49
C ALA A 235 -22.07 16.73 -14.81
N ASP A 236 -21.78 16.07 -15.94
CA ASP A 236 -22.37 16.40 -17.26
C ASP A 236 -23.87 16.04 -17.30
N ASP A 237 -24.26 14.84 -16.86
CA ASP A 237 -25.65 14.37 -16.84
C ASP A 237 -26.53 15.29 -15.97
N ASN A 238 -25.99 15.85 -14.90
CA ASN A 238 -26.67 16.79 -14.00
C ASN A 238 -26.46 18.27 -14.38
N LYS A 239 -25.84 18.57 -15.55
CA LYS A 239 -25.59 19.93 -16.08
C LYS A 239 -24.83 20.85 -15.11
N MET A 240 -23.98 20.25 -14.26
CA MET A 240 -23.23 21.01 -13.25
C MET A 240 -22.06 21.76 -13.89
N LEU A 241 -21.44 21.19 -14.95
CA LEU A 241 -20.28 21.76 -15.62
C LEU A 241 -20.62 22.91 -16.57
N GLU A 242 -21.84 22.97 -17.10
CA GLU A 242 -22.28 24.05 -17.99
C GLU A 242 -22.17 25.44 -17.34
N LYS A 243 -22.39 25.51 -16.03
CA LYS A 243 -22.30 26.76 -15.22
C LYS A 243 -20.87 27.16 -14.90
N ALA A 244 -19.94 26.24 -14.94
CA ALA A 244 -18.57 26.47 -14.47
C ALA A 244 -17.77 27.40 -15.38
N LYS A 245 -18.08 27.49 -16.69
CA LYS A 245 -17.38 28.29 -17.71
C LYS A 245 -15.86 28.09 -17.71
N VAL A 246 -15.41 26.90 -17.34
CA VAL A 246 -14.00 26.53 -17.23
C VAL A 246 -13.82 25.11 -17.73
N GLU A 247 -12.71 24.86 -18.42
CA GLU A 247 -12.34 23.52 -18.86
C GLU A 247 -11.78 22.74 -17.66
N ILE A 248 -12.34 21.56 -17.39
CA ILE A 248 -11.95 20.70 -16.29
C ILE A 248 -10.93 19.67 -16.79
N ALA A 249 -9.78 19.62 -16.14
CA ALA A 249 -8.72 18.64 -16.39
C ALA A 249 -8.86 17.42 -15.45
N GLY A 250 -8.25 16.30 -15.83
CA GLY A 250 -8.27 15.08 -15.01
C GLY A 250 -7.70 15.27 -13.61
N ASP A 251 -6.76 16.18 -13.44
CA ASP A 251 -6.13 16.46 -12.14
C ASP A 251 -7.07 17.21 -11.20
N ASP A 252 -7.98 18.03 -11.73
CA ASP A 252 -8.96 18.76 -10.91
C ASP A 252 -9.89 17.81 -10.13
N PHE A 253 -10.15 16.59 -10.65
CA PHE A 253 -10.94 15.56 -9.99
C PHE A 253 -10.22 14.91 -8.80
N ARG A 254 -8.91 15.11 -8.66
CA ARG A 254 -8.08 14.53 -7.63
C ARG A 254 -7.60 15.52 -6.57
N GLU A 255 -7.93 16.81 -6.73
CA GLU A 255 -7.67 17.82 -5.73
C GLU A 255 -8.51 17.57 -4.46
N GLY A 256 -7.85 17.46 -3.31
CA GLY A 256 -8.48 17.12 -2.04
C GLY A 256 -8.88 15.65 -1.90
N LEU A 257 -8.43 14.79 -2.80
CA LEU A 257 -8.67 13.36 -2.75
C LEU A 257 -7.67 12.65 -1.82
N THR A 258 -8.17 11.90 -0.86
CA THR A 258 -7.43 10.85 -0.15
C THR A 258 -8.02 9.49 -0.50
N ALA A 259 -7.20 8.56 -0.96
CA ALA A 259 -7.66 7.22 -1.31
C ALA A 259 -6.65 6.13 -0.96
N VAL A 260 -7.16 4.98 -0.58
CA VAL A 260 -6.39 3.75 -0.41
C VAL A 260 -6.94 2.70 -1.36
N ILE A 261 -6.06 2.12 -2.18
CA ILE A 261 -6.40 1.10 -3.17
C ILE A 261 -5.65 -0.18 -2.81
N SER A 262 -6.36 -1.28 -2.59
CA SER A 262 -5.78 -2.59 -2.32
C SER A 262 -6.36 -3.62 -3.28
N ILE A 263 -5.49 -4.28 -4.02
CA ILE A 263 -5.90 -5.36 -4.93
C ILE A 263 -5.18 -6.65 -4.59
N LYS A 264 -5.79 -7.76 -4.94
CA LYS A 264 -5.18 -9.08 -4.82
C LYS A 264 -5.02 -9.69 -6.20
N VAL A 265 -3.79 -10.02 -6.57
CA VAL A 265 -3.43 -10.59 -7.87
C VAL A 265 -2.68 -11.90 -7.63
N ALA A 266 -3.10 -12.97 -8.30
CA ALA A 266 -2.48 -14.28 -8.12
C ALA A 266 -1.04 -14.32 -8.65
N GLU A 267 -0.80 -13.71 -9.81
CA GLU A 267 0.50 -13.67 -10.48
C GLU A 267 0.88 -12.21 -10.82
N PRO A 268 1.24 -11.38 -9.81
CA PRO A 268 1.57 -9.99 -10.06
C PRO A 268 2.91 -9.85 -10.76
N GLN A 269 2.92 -9.03 -11.80
CA GLN A 269 4.11 -8.66 -12.57
C GLN A 269 4.54 -7.25 -12.19
N PHE A 270 5.67 -7.13 -11.52
CA PHE A 270 6.23 -5.84 -11.13
C PHE A 270 7.36 -5.44 -12.09
N GLU A 271 7.56 -4.14 -12.30
CA GLU A 271 8.63 -3.62 -13.17
C GLU A 271 10.03 -3.85 -12.58
N GLY A 272 10.17 -4.23 -11.31
CA GLY A 272 11.45 -4.49 -10.67
C GLY A 272 11.33 -5.31 -9.38
N GLN A 273 12.47 -5.72 -8.84
CA GLN A 273 12.54 -6.52 -7.60
C GLN A 273 12.03 -5.74 -6.37
N THR A 274 12.11 -4.43 -6.38
CA THR A 274 11.57 -3.55 -5.33
C THR A 274 10.04 -3.53 -5.28
N LYS A 275 9.38 -4.06 -6.33
CA LYS A 275 7.92 -4.20 -6.44
C LYS A 275 7.16 -2.87 -6.30
N THR A 276 7.78 -1.77 -6.71
CA THR A 276 7.24 -0.41 -6.56
C THR A 276 6.15 -0.08 -7.57
N LYS A 277 6.09 -0.81 -8.71
CA LYS A 277 5.15 -0.54 -9.80
C LYS A 277 4.60 -1.82 -10.40
N LEU A 278 3.26 -1.91 -10.51
CA LEU A 278 2.56 -3.04 -11.12
C LEU A 278 2.44 -2.88 -12.63
N GLY A 279 2.78 -3.95 -13.38
CA GLY A 279 2.75 -3.99 -14.83
C GLY A 279 1.57 -4.74 -15.48
N ASN A 280 0.81 -5.54 -14.73
CA ASN A 280 -0.29 -6.37 -15.23
C ASN A 280 -1.35 -5.53 -15.98
N SER A 281 -1.43 -5.64 -17.30
CA SER A 281 -2.33 -4.82 -18.13
C SER A 281 -3.82 -5.09 -17.89
N GLU A 282 -4.19 -6.34 -17.61
CA GLU A 282 -5.56 -6.79 -17.34
C GLU A 282 -6.15 -6.16 -16.08
N VAL A 283 -5.31 -5.86 -15.09
CA VAL A 283 -5.71 -5.25 -13.82
C VAL A 283 -6.29 -3.84 -14.01
N MET A 284 -5.79 -3.08 -14.99
CA MET A 284 -6.32 -1.75 -15.29
C MET A 284 -7.82 -1.80 -15.60
N GLY A 285 -8.24 -2.76 -16.43
CA GLY A 285 -9.65 -2.93 -16.82
C GLY A 285 -10.51 -3.36 -15.65
N ALA A 286 -10.02 -4.31 -14.84
CA ALA A 286 -10.74 -4.80 -13.66
C ALA A 286 -10.99 -3.70 -12.62
N VAL A 287 -9.97 -2.88 -12.31
CA VAL A 287 -10.10 -1.76 -11.37
C VAL A 287 -10.97 -0.65 -11.96
N ASP A 288 -10.80 -0.30 -13.24
CA ASP A 288 -11.63 0.71 -13.93
C ASP A 288 -13.12 0.34 -13.88
N GLN A 289 -13.45 -0.92 -14.11
CA GLN A 289 -14.82 -1.41 -14.03
C GLN A 289 -15.34 -1.40 -12.59
N ALA A 290 -14.59 -1.97 -11.65
CA ALA A 290 -14.98 -2.06 -10.25
C ALA A 290 -15.28 -0.69 -9.64
N VAL A 291 -14.36 0.25 -9.81
CA VAL A 291 -14.49 1.61 -9.27
C VAL A 291 -15.58 2.39 -10.00
N GLY A 292 -15.64 2.30 -11.34
CA GLY A 292 -16.62 3.02 -12.15
C GLY A 292 -18.06 2.63 -11.81
N GLU A 293 -18.36 1.34 -11.68
CA GLU A 293 -19.71 0.86 -11.32
C GLU A 293 -20.09 1.28 -9.89
N ALA A 294 -19.23 1.01 -8.92
CA ALA A 294 -19.52 1.28 -7.51
C ALA A 294 -19.65 2.79 -7.22
N LEU A 295 -18.76 3.59 -7.82
CA LEU A 295 -18.81 5.04 -7.67
C LEU A 295 -20.07 5.63 -8.33
N ASN A 296 -20.50 5.11 -9.49
CA ASN A 296 -21.73 5.57 -10.12
C ASN A 296 -22.95 5.33 -9.21
N TYR A 297 -23.08 4.14 -8.62
CA TYR A 297 -24.15 3.86 -7.64
C TYR A 297 -24.07 4.80 -6.44
N TYR A 298 -22.89 5.01 -5.88
CA TYR A 298 -22.71 5.90 -4.75
C TYR A 298 -23.18 7.34 -5.04
N LEU A 299 -22.78 7.88 -6.20
CA LEU A 299 -23.14 9.24 -6.60
C LEU A 299 -24.65 9.42 -6.82
N GLU A 300 -25.34 8.38 -7.31
CA GLU A 300 -26.80 8.38 -7.49
C GLU A 300 -27.55 8.30 -6.15
N GLU A 301 -27.02 7.51 -5.20
CA GLU A 301 -27.61 7.36 -3.87
C GLU A 301 -27.34 8.55 -2.94
N HIS A 302 -26.22 9.27 -3.15
CA HIS A 302 -25.75 10.37 -2.30
C HIS A 302 -25.61 11.70 -3.07
N PRO A 303 -26.69 12.26 -3.65
CA PRO A 303 -26.63 13.42 -4.54
C PRO A 303 -26.11 14.69 -3.87
N LYS A 304 -26.25 14.83 -2.54
CA LYS A 304 -25.73 15.99 -1.80
C LYS A 304 -24.20 15.94 -1.73
N GLU A 305 -23.63 14.78 -1.42
CA GLU A 305 -22.20 14.54 -1.34
C GLU A 305 -21.55 14.59 -2.73
N ALA A 306 -22.21 13.97 -3.70
CA ALA A 306 -21.80 14.05 -5.10
C ALA A 306 -21.69 15.51 -5.58
N LYS A 307 -22.65 16.36 -5.19
CA LYS A 307 -22.60 17.78 -5.49
C LYS A 307 -21.41 18.46 -4.82
N MET A 308 -21.14 18.18 -3.55
CA MET A 308 -20.02 18.78 -2.83
C MET A 308 -18.68 18.42 -3.49
N VAL A 309 -18.50 17.16 -3.90
CA VAL A 309 -17.31 16.70 -4.62
C VAL A 309 -17.18 17.42 -5.98
N VAL A 310 -18.26 17.52 -6.77
CA VAL A 310 -18.22 18.20 -8.06
C VAL A 310 -17.98 19.69 -7.90
N ASP A 311 -18.57 20.35 -6.92
CA ASP A 311 -18.31 21.77 -6.61
C ASP A 311 -16.83 22.00 -6.26
N LYS A 312 -16.20 21.08 -5.53
CA LYS A 312 -14.75 21.11 -5.27
C LYS A 312 -13.93 20.99 -6.55
N VAL A 313 -14.29 20.08 -7.46
CA VAL A 313 -13.64 19.91 -8.77
C VAL A 313 -13.73 21.20 -9.60
N ILE A 314 -14.90 21.85 -9.62
CA ILE A 314 -15.10 23.12 -10.33
C ILE A 314 -14.21 24.21 -9.72
N LEU A 315 -14.15 24.29 -8.41
CA LEU A 315 -13.29 25.25 -7.70
C LEU A 315 -11.81 25.02 -8.02
N ALA A 316 -11.34 23.77 -8.03
CA ALA A 316 -9.99 23.40 -8.42
C ALA A 316 -9.65 23.84 -9.84
N ALA A 317 -10.54 23.60 -10.80
CA ALA A 317 -10.38 24.03 -12.20
C ALA A 317 -10.31 25.56 -12.30
N GLN A 318 -11.17 26.29 -11.60
CA GLN A 318 -11.17 27.74 -11.58
C GLN A 318 -9.86 28.30 -10.97
N ALA A 319 -9.40 27.73 -9.87
CA ALA A 319 -8.14 28.10 -9.21
C ALA A 319 -6.94 27.87 -10.12
N ARG A 320 -6.88 26.72 -10.82
CA ARG A 320 -5.84 26.38 -11.79
C ARG A 320 -5.79 27.39 -12.95
N VAL A 321 -6.96 27.75 -13.52
CA VAL A 321 -7.05 28.71 -14.61
C VAL A 321 -6.65 30.14 -14.13
N ALA A 322 -7.08 30.53 -12.93
CA ALA A 322 -6.70 31.80 -12.33
C ALA A 322 -5.18 31.91 -12.07
N ALA A 323 -4.59 30.85 -11.52
CA ALA A 323 -3.15 30.77 -11.29
C ALA A 323 -2.35 30.86 -12.59
N ARG A 324 -2.81 30.18 -13.67
CA ARG A 324 -2.19 30.25 -14.98
C ARG A 324 -2.23 31.69 -15.54
N LYS A 325 -3.39 32.35 -15.52
CA LYS A 325 -3.54 33.74 -15.99
C LYS A 325 -2.66 34.70 -15.18
N ALA A 326 -2.56 34.51 -13.87
CA ALA A 326 -1.69 35.33 -13.03
C ALA A 326 -0.21 35.17 -13.42
N ARG A 327 0.27 33.95 -13.65
CA ARG A 327 1.65 33.69 -14.12
C ARG A 327 1.91 34.33 -15.48
N GLU A 328 1.02 34.17 -16.44
CA GLU A 328 1.13 34.80 -17.77
C GLU A 328 1.17 36.32 -17.67
N SER A 329 0.36 36.94 -16.80
CA SER A 329 0.36 38.38 -16.58
C SER A 329 1.68 38.89 -15.99
N VAL A 330 2.29 38.12 -15.05
CA VAL A 330 3.59 38.43 -14.48
C VAL A 330 4.71 38.31 -15.50
N GLN A 331 4.69 37.25 -16.31
CA GLN A 331 5.67 37.05 -17.38
C GLN A 331 5.63 38.17 -18.43
N ARG A 332 4.43 38.65 -18.81
CA ARG A 332 4.26 39.78 -19.74
C ARG A 332 4.79 41.10 -19.16
N LYS A 333 4.82 41.24 -17.85
CA LYS A 333 5.37 42.42 -17.14
C LYS A 333 6.86 42.34 -16.83
N SER A 334 7.52 41.21 -17.15
CA SER A 334 8.95 41.07 -16.91
C SER A 334 9.78 41.96 -17.84
N PRO A 335 10.78 42.67 -17.35
CA PRO A 335 11.65 43.56 -18.17
C PRO A 335 12.40 42.84 -19.29
N MET A 336 12.53 41.52 -19.24
CA MET A 336 13.16 40.71 -20.30
C MET A 336 12.26 40.48 -21.52
N SER A 337 10.94 40.69 -21.44
CA SER A 337 10.02 40.65 -22.60
C SER A 337 9.81 41.99 -23.25
N GLY A 338 10.30 43.07 -22.62
CA GLY A 338 10.28 44.43 -23.13
C GLY A 338 11.67 44.91 -23.51
N GLY A 339 12.21 44.39 -24.60
CA GLY A 339 13.15 45.19 -25.37
C GLY A 339 12.36 46.39 -25.87
N GLY A 340 12.58 47.52 -25.17
CA GLY A 340 11.79 48.72 -25.37
C GLY A 340 11.69 49.06 -26.84
N MET A 341 10.49 48.99 -27.43
CA MET A 341 10.23 49.60 -28.72
C MET A 341 10.48 51.11 -28.63
N PRO A 342 11.18 51.68 -29.59
CA PRO A 342 11.41 53.12 -29.58
C PRO A 342 10.06 53.86 -29.52
N GLY A 343 9.95 54.87 -28.72
CA GLY A 343 8.78 55.59 -28.18
C GLY A 343 7.67 56.08 -29.12
N LYS A 344 7.44 55.41 -30.23
CA LYS A 344 6.29 55.61 -31.14
C LYS A 344 5.57 54.35 -31.61
N LEU A 345 5.94 53.19 -31.09
CA LEU A 345 5.31 51.92 -31.41
C LEU A 345 4.71 51.33 -30.11
N ALA A 346 3.43 50.96 -30.17
CA ALA A 346 2.75 50.25 -29.09
C ALA A 346 2.60 48.79 -29.45
N ASP A 347 2.80 47.89 -28.46
CA ASP A 347 2.50 46.46 -28.65
C ASP A 347 1.03 46.27 -29.00
N CYS A 348 0.76 45.58 -30.10
CA CYS A 348 -0.59 45.20 -30.46
C CYS A 348 -1.01 44.03 -29.56
N SER A 349 -1.81 44.30 -28.53
CA SER A 349 -2.45 43.28 -27.72
C SER A 349 -3.68 42.78 -28.52
N SER A 350 -3.55 41.62 -29.22
CA SER A 350 -4.72 40.90 -29.70
C SER A 350 -5.58 40.49 -28.49
N LYS A 351 -6.86 40.88 -28.54
CA LYS A 351 -7.86 40.44 -27.54
C LYS A 351 -8.17 38.96 -27.65
#